data_1e4583037ef17e4ab7229460191570b4
#
_entry.id   1e4583037ef17e4ab7229460191570b4
#
_cell.length_a   1.000
_cell.length_b   1.000
_cell.length_c   1.000
_cell.angle_alpha   90.00
_cell.angle_beta   90.00
_cell.angle_gamma   90.00
#
_symmetry.space_group_name_H-M   'P 1'
#
loop_
_entity.id
_entity.type
_entity.pdbx_description
1 polymer ?
#
loop_
_entity_poly.entity_id
_entity_poly.type
_entity_poly.pdbx_seq_one_letter_code
_entity_poly.pdbx_strand_id
1 'polypeptide(L)'
;MSRALFLRHGESVHNAARSGEPAAHSEGDRLTEKGVEQAHAAGAALREHGITRLLSSPLRRARETAQAVGDALGLEAEEIGYTGELTSGETFEQAVARVRRLKAELEAGEAGSLPLLVTHGIFTRFFLLDSVLGHRFEAEMAAGLWNLGSHNCGLSVFAHGESRDPLGQTIPGWTCLTWMERPWSRP
;
A
#
# COMPACT_ATOMS: atom_id res chain seq x y z
N MET A 1 13.38 12.46 -8.89
CA MET A 1 12.06 12.17 -8.31
C MET A 1 11.98 10.68 -8.05
N SER A 2 11.73 10.28 -6.81
CA SER A 2 11.49 8.89 -6.45
C SER A 2 10.00 8.57 -6.64
N ARG A 3 9.68 7.35 -7.07
CA ARG A 3 8.30 6.86 -7.15
C ARG A 3 8.16 5.57 -6.36
N ALA A 4 6.98 5.34 -5.81
CA ALA A 4 6.64 4.08 -5.15
C ALA A 4 5.20 3.70 -5.48
N LEU A 5 5.00 2.42 -5.75
CA LEU A 5 3.70 1.83 -6.00
C LEU A 5 3.27 1.03 -4.78
N PHE A 6 2.02 1.16 -4.41
CA PHE A 6 1.42 0.43 -3.29
C PHE A 6 0.25 -0.38 -3.82
N LEU A 7 0.29 -1.68 -3.63
CA LEU A 7 -0.77 -2.60 -3.98
C LEU A 7 -1.40 -3.15 -2.70
N ARG A 8 -2.69 -2.94 -2.50
CA ARG A 8 -3.40 -3.65 -1.44
C ARG A 8 -3.48 -5.14 -1.79
N HIS A 9 -3.32 -6.02 -0.81
CA HIS A 9 -3.49 -7.46 -1.00
C HIS A 9 -4.84 -7.81 -1.65
N GLY A 10 -4.92 -8.95 -2.35
CA GLY A 10 -6.13 -9.51 -2.90
C GLY A 10 -7.19 -9.83 -1.85
N GLU A 11 -8.41 -10.20 -2.26
CA GLU A 11 -9.45 -10.57 -1.33
C GLU A 11 -9.00 -11.72 -0.43
N SER A 12 -9.09 -11.52 0.89
CA SER A 12 -8.78 -12.55 1.87
C SER A 12 -10.04 -13.18 2.44
N VAL A 13 -9.91 -14.31 3.12
CA VAL A 13 -11.01 -15.00 3.80
C VAL A 13 -11.72 -14.04 4.77
N HIS A 14 -10.95 -13.21 5.49
CA HIS A 14 -11.51 -12.19 6.36
C HIS A 14 -12.30 -11.12 5.58
N ASN A 15 -11.83 -10.68 4.42
CA ASN A 15 -12.57 -9.70 3.61
C ASN A 15 -13.88 -10.26 3.06
N ALA A 16 -13.89 -11.55 2.71
CA ALA A 16 -15.08 -12.22 2.18
C ALA A 16 -16.11 -12.54 3.26
N ALA A 17 -15.66 -12.86 4.46
CA ALA A 17 -16.53 -13.22 5.61
C ALA A 17 -17.23 -12.02 6.25
N ARG A 18 -17.70 -11.07 5.50
CA ARG A 18 -18.37 -9.84 5.95
C ARG A 18 -19.65 -10.09 6.74
N SER A 19 -19.54 -10.74 7.85
CA SER A 19 -20.59 -10.83 8.85
C SER A 19 -20.17 -10.01 10.06
N GLY A 20 -20.45 -8.74 10.15
CA GLY A 20 -20.62 -7.90 11.35
C GLY A 20 -19.72 -8.10 12.59
N GLU A 21 -18.97 -9.14 12.68
CA GLU A 21 -18.02 -9.41 13.75
C GLU A 21 -16.63 -8.92 13.39
N PRO A 22 -15.90 -8.28 14.32
CA PRO A 22 -14.50 -7.93 14.12
C PRO A 22 -13.69 -9.23 14.06
N ALA A 23 -13.57 -9.81 12.87
CA ALA A 23 -12.65 -10.92 12.69
C ALA A 23 -11.23 -10.37 12.93
N ALA A 24 -10.55 -10.95 13.89
CA ALA A 24 -9.17 -10.60 14.17
C ALA A 24 -8.35 -10.72 12.88
N HIS A 25 -7.58 -9.69 12.57
CA HIS A 25 -6.57 -9.74 11.52
C HIS A 25 -5.52 -10.77 11.92
N SER A 26 -5.78 -12.04 11.64
CA SER A 26 -4.85 -13.10 11.97
C SER A 26 -3.74 -13.15 10.92
N GLU A 27 -2.53 -13.47 11.35
CA GLU A 27 -1.42 -13.76 10.42
C GLU A 27 -1.76 -14.89 9.45
N GLY A 28 -2.67 -15.79 9.85
CA GLY A 28 -3.17 -16.91 9.05
C GLY A 28 -4.22 -16.55 7.98
N ASP A 29 -4.71 -15.30 7.92
CA ASP A 29 -5.72 -14.88 6.94
C ASP A 29 -5.16 -14.94 5.50
N ARG A 30 -5.55 -15.98 4.76
CA ARG A 30 -5.11 -16.26 3.38
C ARG A 30 -6.03 -15.62 2.33
N LEU A 31 -5.57 -15.60 1.08
CA LEU A 31 -6.40 -15.20 -0.04
C LEU A 31 -7.55 -16.19 -0.28
N THR A 32 -8.68 -15.68 -0.78
CA THR A 32 -9.71 -16.49 -1.43
C THR A 32 -9.27 -16.87 -2.87
N GLU A 33 -9.97 -17.78 -3.52
CA GLU A 33 -9.75 -18.06 -4.95
C GLU A 33 -9.86 -16.78 -5.79
N LYS A 34 -10.87 -15.97 -5.53
CA LYS A 34 -11.04 -14.66 -6.16
C LYS A 34 -9.88 -13.71 -5.85
N GLY A 35 -9.34 -13.73 -4.61
CA GLY A 35 -8.15 -12.95 -4.25
C GLY A 35 -6.90 -13.36 -5.03
N VAL A 36 -6.74 -14.65 -5.29
CA VAL A 36 -5.66 -15.17 -6.14
C VAL A 36 -5.83 -14.69 -7.58
N GLU A 37 -7.03 -14.78 -8.15
CA GLU A 37 -7.33 -14.27 -9.50
C GLU A 37 -7.04 -12.75 -9.60
N GLN A 38 -7.44 -11.96 -8.59
CA GLN A 38 -7.14 -10.54 -8.52
C GLN A 38 -5.63 -10.27 -8.52
N ALA A 39 -4.85 -11.05 -7.76
CA ALA A 39 -3.41 -10.90 -7.67
C ALA A 39 -2.72 -11.23 -9.02
N HIS A 40 -3.13 -12.29 -9.69
CA HIS A 40 -2.62 -12.63 -11.03
C HIS A 40 -2.98 -11.55 -12.06
N ALA A 41 -4.21 -11.05 -12.06
CA ALA A 41 -4.63 -9.99 -12.95
C ALA A 41 -3.83 -8.70 -12.73
N ALA A 42 -3.58 -8.35 -11.45
CA ALA A 42 -2.73 -7.22 -11.08
C ALA A 42 -1.30 -7.40 -11.58
N GLY A 43 -0.70 -8.57 -11.34
CA GLY A 43 0.64 -8.88 -11.82
C GLY A 43 0.77 -8.77 -13.34
N ALA A 44 -0.20 -9.31 -14.08
CA ALA A 44 -0.21 -9.22 -15.54
C ALA A 44 -0.28 -7.78 -16.05
N ALA A 45 -1.12 -6.95 -15.44
CA ALA A 45 -1.25 -5.53 -15.81
C ALA A 45 0.00 -4.70 -15.48
N LEU A 46 0.74 -5.11 -14.45
CA LEU A 46 1.92 -4.36 -13.97
C LEU A 46 3.22 -4.68 -14.73
N ARG A 47 3.23 -5.65 -15.66
CA ARG A 47 4.44 -6.11 -16.36
C ARG A 47 5.23 -4.99 -17.05
N GLU A 48 4.55 -4.02 -17.62
CA GLU A 48 5.18 -2.94 -18.39
C GLU A 48 5.41 -1.66 -17.58
N HIS A 49 5.17 -1.70 -16.26
CA HIS A 49 5.33 -0.50 -15.42
C HIS A 49 6.78 -0.20 -15.02
N GLY A 50 7.73 -1.06 -15.37
CA GLY A 50 9.14 -0.85 -15.05
C GLY A 50 9.47 -1.03 -13.56
N ILE A 51 8.70 -1.86 -12.85
CA ILE A 51 8.93 -2.17 -11.44
C ILE A 51 10.27 -2.89 -11.30
N THR A 52 11.14 -2.38 -10.42
CA THR A 52 12.51 -2.90 -10.23
C THR A 52 12.68 -3.66 -8.92
N ARG A 53 11.79 -3.46 -7.96
CA ARG A 53 11.79 -4.14 -6.65
C ARG A 53 10.37 -4.47 -6.24
N LEU A 54 10.20 -5.66 -5.69
CA LEU A 54 8.95 -6.11 -5.11
C LEU A 54 9.12 -6.26 -3.61
N LEU A 55 8.32 -5.53 -2.84
CA LEU A 55 8.32 -5.53 -1.38
C LEU A 55 7.00 -6.10 -0.89
N SER A 56 7.00 -6.80 0.24
CA SER A 56 5.78 -7.38 0.82
C SER A 56 5.68 -7.14 2.32
N SER A 57 4.47 -6.89 2.78
CA SER A 57 4.11 -7.04 4.18
C SER A 57 4.30 -8.50 4.63
N PRO A 58 4.64 -8.76 5.91
CA PRO A 58 4.82 -10.10 6.44
C PRO A 58 3.52 -10.90 6.57
N LEU A 59 2.34 -10.26 6.45
CA LEU A 59 1.05 -10.95 6.61
C LEU A 59 0.75 -11.85 5.42
N ARG A 60 0.26 -13.07 5.69
CA ARG A 60 0.08 -14.14 4.72
C ARG A 60 -0.63 -13.68 3.44
N ARG A 61 -1.77 -12.98 3.54
CA ARG A 61 -2.52 -12.48 2.37
C ARG A 61 -1.71 -11.53 1.48
N ALA A 62 -0.81 -10.74 2.07
CA ALA A 62 0.08 -9.87 1.30
C ALA A 62 1.21 -10.65 0.63
N ARG A 63 1.79 -11.63 1.32
CA ARG A 63 2.80 -12.53 0.74
C ARG A 63 2.24 -13.35 -0.42
N GLU A 64 1.04 -13.93 -0.27
CA GLU A 64 0.38 -14.68 -1.34
C GLU A 64 0.07 -13.78 -2.56
N THR A 65 -0.33 -12.52 -2.32
CA THR A 65 -0.50 -11.53 -3.39
C THR A 65 0.84 -11.19 -4.04
N ALA A 66 1.87 -10.94 -3.25
CA ALA A 66 3.21 -10.60 -3.75
C ALA A 66 3.82 -11.76 -4.55
N GLN A 67 3.60 -13.01 -4.15
CA GLN A 67 4.03 -14.19 -4.91
C GLN A 67 3.42 -14.19 -6.32
N ALA A 68 2.10 -14.08 -6.42
CA ALA A 68 1.41 -14.08 -7.72
C ALA A 68 1.83 -12.91 -8.62
N VAL A 69 2.08 -11.73 -8.03
CA VAL A 69 2.59 -10.55 -8.73
C VAL A 69 4.05 -10.78 -9.15
N GLY A 70 4.88 -11.31 -8.25
CA GLY A 70 6.28 -11.59 -8.49
C GLY A 70 6.49 -12.59 -9.63
N ASP A 71 5.69 -13.66 -9.68
CA ASP A 71 5.70 -14.63 -10.78
C ASP A 71 5.46 -13.96 -12.15
N ALA A 72 4.56 -12.95 -12.18
CA ALA A 72 4.27 -12.23 -13.41
C ALA A 72 5.37 -11.22 -13.80
N LEU A 73 6.08 -10.66 -12.82
CA LEU A 73 7.12 -9.64 -13.01
C LEU A 73 8.52 -10.23 -13.14
N GLY A 74 8.72 -11.50 -12.79
CA GLY A 74 10.05 -12.12 -12.66
C GLY A 74 10.85 -11.57 -11.49
N LEU A 75 10.19 -11.16 -10.40
CA LEU A 75 10.80 -10.58 -9.21
C LEU A 75 10.47 -11.41 -7.97
N GLU A 76 11.47 -11.60 -7.11
CA GLU A 76 11.25 -12.12 -5.76
C GLU A 76 10.83 -11.00 -4.80
N ALA A 77 9.89 -11.33 -3.90
CA ALA A 77 9.39 -10.38 -2.92
C ALA A 77 10.31 -10.32 -1.69
N GLU A 78 10.80 -9.14 -1.36
CA GLU A 78 11.49 -8.84 -0.11
C GLU A 78 10.46 -8.53 0.99
N GLU A 79 10.49 -9.26 2.10
CA GLU A 79 9.58 -9.03 3.20
C GLU A 79 10.04 -7.86 4.07
N ILE A 80 9.14 -6.90 4.29
CA ILE A 80 9.38 -5.72 5.13
C ILE A 80 8.51 -5.79 6.38
N GLY A 81 9.08 -6.27 7.47
CA GLY A 81 8.38 -6.66 8.70
C GLY A 81 7.47 -5.60 9.33
N TYR A 82 7.76 -4.32 9.13
CA TYR A 82 6.98 -3.21 9.70
C TYR A 82 5.89 -2.64 8.78
N THR A 83 5.59 -3.26 7.63
CA THR A 83 4.56 -2.79 6.67
C THR A 83 3.24 -3.55 6.78
N GLY A 84 3.04 -4.26 7.90
CA GLY A 84 1.80 -4.95 8.22
C GLY A 84 0.62 -4.01 8.44
N GLU A 85 -0.61 -4.57 8.44
CA GLU A 85 -1.81 -3.83 8.80
C GLU A 85 -1.74 -3.37 10.26
N LEU A 86 -2.50 -2.33 10.61
CA LEU A 86 -2.61 -1.88 11.99
C LEU A 86 -3.19 -2.99 12.88
N THR A 87 -2.64 -3.13 14.07
CA THR A 87 -3.10 -4.09 15.07
C THR A 87 -3.83 -3.40 16.21
N SER A 88 -4.70 -4.13 16.90
CA SER A 88 -5.50 -3.59 18.02
C SER A 88 -4.70 -3.10 19.23
N GLY A 89 -3.41 -3.42 19.30
CA GLY A 89 -2.50 -2.97 20.38
C GLY A 89 -1.55 -1.86 19.96
N GLU A 90 -1.60 -1.44 18.71
CA GLU A 90 -0.71 -0.41 18.17
C GLU A 90 -1.29 0.99 18.40
N THR A 91 -0.46 1.91 18.91
CA THR A 91 -0.87 3.32 19.04
C THR A 91 -0.80 4.03 17.69
N PHE A 92 -1.49 5.17 17.60
CA PHE A 92 -1.42 6.03 16.42
C PHE A 92 0.02 6.44 16.08
N GLU A 93 0.80 6.82 17.10
CA GLU A 93 2.19 7.27 16.96
C GLU A 93 3.09 6.14 16.45
N GLN A 94 2.87 4.92 16.91
CA GLN A 94 3.59 3.73 16.43
C GLN A 94 3.29 3.47 14.96
N ALA A 95 2.03 3.56 14.56
CA ALA A 95 1.61 3.40 13.17
C ALA A 95 2.22 4.48 12.25
N VAL A 96 2.18 5.74 12.68
CA VAL A 96 2.79 6.87 11.95
C VAL A 96 4.31 6.70 11.86
N ALA A 97 4.97 6.25 12.94
CA ALA A 97 6.41 6.03 12.94
C ALA A 97 6.83 4.97 11.89
N ARG A 98 6.07 3.87 11.74
CA ARG A 98 6.32 2.86 10.70
C ARG A 98 6.21 3.44 9.29
N VAL A 99 5.19 4.25 9.05
CA VAL A 99 4.98 4.93 7.76
C VAL A 99 6.12 5.88 7.45
N ARG A 100 6.54 6.70 8.42
CA ARG A 100 7.66 7.66 8.25
C ARG A 100 8.99 6.93 8.05
N ARG A 101 9.19 5.79 8.69
CA ARG A 101 10.35 4.93 8.43
C ARG A 101 10.36 4.48 6.96
N LEU A 102 9.23 3.97 6.44
CA LEU A 102 9.15 3.57 5.05
C LEU A 102 9.43 4.74 4.09
N LYS A 103 8.88 5.93 4.37
CA LYS A 103 9.16 7.14 3.57
C LYS A 103 10.66 7.42 3.49
N ALA A 104 11.34 7.46 4.63
CA ALA A 104 12.77 7.71 4.68
C ALA A 104 13.59 6.67 3.89
N GLU A 105 13.21 5.38 3.97
CA GLU A 105 13.86 4.31 3.21
C GLU A 105 13.61 4.45 1.69
N LEU A 106 12.39 4.82 1.28
CA LEU A 106 12.05 5.07 -0.13
C LEU A 106 12.76 6.32 -0.68
N GLU A 107 12.94 7.34 0.14
CA GLU A 107 13.65 8.57 -0.21
C GLU A 107 15.16 8.36 -0.37
N ALA A 108 15.73 7.50 0.48
CA ALA A 108 17.13 7.11 0.43
C ALA A 108 17.45 6.05 -0.64
N GLY A 109 16.42 5.52 -1.32
CA GLY A 109 16.55 4.46 -2.31
C GLY A 109 17.36 4.87 -3.55
N GLU A 110 17.81 3.88 -4.32
CA GLU A 110 18.62 4.09 -5.52
C GLU A 110 17.86 4.91 -6.58
N ALA A 111 18.59 5.78 -7.25
CA ALA A 111 18.05 6.58 -8.36
C ALA A 111 17.55 5.66 -9.48
N GLY A 112 16.32 5.88 -9.94
CA GLY A 112 15.70 5.04 -10.97
C GLY A 112 15.02 3.77 -10.44
N SER A 113 15.14 3.47 -9.15
CA SER A 113 14.37 2.39 -8.54
C SER A 113 12.87 2.71 -8.52
N LEU A 114 12.06 1.72 -8.88
CA LEU A 114 10.60 1.78 -8.82
C LEU A 114 10.07 0.61 -7.98
N PRO A 115 9.99 0.74 -6.65
CA PRO A 115 9.48 -0.30 -5.78
C PRO A 115 7.95 -0.42 -5.86
N LEU A 116 7.47 -1.66 -5.86
CA LEU A 116 6.08 -2.02 -5.61
C LEU A 116 5.99 -2.66 -4.22
N LEU A 117 5.23 -2.07 -3.31
CA LEU A 117 4.94 -2.62 -1.99
C LEU A 117 3.54 -3.25 -1.98
N VAL A 118 3.46 -4.53 -1.73
CA VAL A 118 2.20 -5.23 -1.44
C VAL A 118 1.91 -5.13 0.06
N THR A 119 0.84 -4.42 0.40
CA THR A 119 0.49 -4.08 1.79
C THR A 119 -1.03 -4.02 2.01
N HIS A 120 -1.51 -3.17 2.90
CA HIS A 120 -2.87 -3.18 3.43
C HIS A 120 -3.56 -1.83 3.26
N GLY A 121 -4.89 -1.87 3.41
CA GLY A 121 -5.71 -0.69 3.19
C GLY A 121 -5.46 0.44 4.18
N ILE A 122 -5.35 0.12 5.50
CA ILE A 122 -5.15 1.16 6.52
C ILE A 122 -3.72 1.69 6.46
N PHE A 123 -2.72 0.81 6.29
CA PHE A 123 -1.32 1.23 6.15
C PHE A 123 -1.14 2.24 4.99
N THR A 124 -1.74 1.96 3.82
CA THR A 124 -1.66 2.87 2.66
C THR A 124 -2.38 4.20 2.92
N ARG A 125 -3.51 4.18 3.66
CA ARG A 125 -4.20 5.41 4.08
C ARG A 125 -3.34 6.26 5.01
N PHE A 126 -2.64 5.64 5.97
CA PHE A 126 -1.70 6.34 6.84
C PHE A 126 -0.57 6.97 6.04
N PHE A 127 -0.03 6.26 5.05
CA PHE A 127 0.98 6.82 4.16
C PHE A 127 0.46 8.05 3.40
N LEU A 128 -0.77 7.97 2.86
CA LEU A 128 -1.42 9.09 2.18
C LEU A 128 -1.62 10.28 3.12
N LEU A 129 -2.26 10.07 4.27
CA LEU A 129 -2.57 11.19 5.18
C LEU A 129 -1.32 11.83 5.79
N ASP A 130 -0.31 11.04 6.16
CA ASP A 130 0.96 11.59 6.59
C ASP A 130 1.68 12.35 5.46
N SER A 131 1.47 11.96 4.19
CA SER A 131 1.99 12.71 3.03
C SER A 131 1.30 14.06 2.83
N VAL A 132 -0.01 14.12 3.07
CA VAL A 132 -0.82 15.33 2.88
C VAL A 132 -0.74 16.27 4.07
N LEU A 133 -0.75 15.74 5.29
CA LEU A 133 -0.89 16.51 6.53
C LEU A 133 0.46 16.73 7.24
N GLY A 134 1.45 15.86 6.99
CA GLY A 134 2.76 15.91 7.64
C GLY A 134 2.67 15.86 9.16
N HIS A 135 3.24 16.86 9.83
CA HIS A 135 3.21 16.97 11.29
C HIS A 135 1.82 17.28 11.86
N ARG A 136 0.85 17.67 11.02
CA ARG A 136 -0.55 17.93 11.43
C ARG A 136 -1.40 16.64 11.38
N PHE A 137 -0.83 15.52 11.00
CA PHE A 137 -1.56 14.25 11.02
C PHE A 137 -1.69 13.77 12.46
N GLU A 138 -2.90 13.86 13.01
CA GLU A 138 -3.25 13.55 14.39
C GLU A 138 -4.29 12.43 14.45
N ALA A 139 -4.39 11.77 15.61
CA ALA A 139 -5.25 10.61 15.82
C ALA A 139 -6.73 10.89 15.51
N GLU A 140 -7.23 12.10 15.84
CA GLU A 140 -8.60 12.51 15.55
C GLU A 140 -8.90 12.55 14.06
N MET A 141 -7.91 12.89 13.23
CA MET A 141 -8.05 12.88 11.77
C MET A 141 -8.09 11.47 11.19
N ALA A 142 -7.54 10.48 11.91
CA ALA A 142 -7.56 9.09 11.48
C ALA A 142 -8.99 8.53 11.37
N ALA A 143 -9.97 9.09 12.07
CA ALA A 143 -11.37 8.72 11.92
C ALA A 143 -11.89 8.94 10.49
N GLY A 144 -11.39 9.96 9.79
CA GLY A 144 -11.72 10.25 8.39
C GLY A 144 -11.17 9.24 7.37
N LEU A 145 -10.24 8.37 7.77
CA LEU A 145 -9.64 7.34 6.90
C LEU A 145 -10.68 6.40 6.28
N TRP A 146 -11.77 6.15 6.97
CA TRP A 146 -12.84 5.26 6.51
C TRP A 146 -13.64 5.82 5.33
N ASN A 147 -13.56 7.14 5.09
CA ASN A 147 -14.16 7.79 3.93
C ASN A 147 -13.35 7.57 2.64
N LEU A 148 -12.11 7.08 2.75
CA LEU A 148 -11.30 6.70 1.60
C LEU A 148 -11.59 5.26 1.22
N GLY A 149 -12.16 5.02 0.05
CA GLY A 149 -12.37 3.68 -0.49
C GLY A 149 -11.05 2.92 -0.60
N SER A 150 -11.10 1.60 -0.38
CA SER A 150 -9.93 0.73 -0.51
C SER A 150 -10.36 -0.59 -1.15
N HIS A 151 -9.85 -0.85 -2.33
CA HIS A 151 -10.17 -2.04 -3.13
C HIS A 151 -9.08 -3.11 -2.99
N ASN A 152 -9.47 -4.38 -2.96
CA ASN A 152 -8.51 -5.47 -3.06
C ASN A 152 -7.75 -5.39 -4.39
N CYS A 153 -6.46 -5.59 -4.36
CA CYS A 153 -5.53 -5.31 -5.47
C CYS A 153 -5.67 -3.87 -6.02
N GLY A 154 -6.12 -2.91 -5.21
CA GLY A 154 -6.11 -1.49 -5.57
C GLY A 154 -4.67 -0.95 -5.58
N LEU A 155 -4.30 -0.31 -6.68
CA LEU A 155 -3.00 0.33 -6.88
C LEU A 155 -3.05 1.79 -6.49
N SER A 156 -2.11 2.22 -5.66
CA SER A 156 -1.85 3.63 -5.39
C SER A 156 -0.45 3.98 -5.83
N VAL A 157 -0.29 5.13 -6.46
CA VAL A 157 1.00 5.61 -6.95
C VAL A 157 1.36 6.89 -6.24
N PHE A 158 2.56 6.92 -5.69
CA PHE A 158 3.12 8.08 -5.01
C PHE A 158 4.42 8.52 -5.69
N ALA A 159 4.65 9.82 -5.71
CA ALA A 159 5.90 10.42 -6.18
C ALA A 159 6.47 11.36 -5.11
N HIS A 160 7.76 11.26 -4.83
CA HIS A 160 8.47 12.16 -3.93
C HIS A 160 9.25 13.19 -4.74
N GLY A 161 9.14 14.45 -4.35
CA GLY A 161 9.83 15.55 -4.98
C GLY A 161 9.22 16.89 -4.60
N GLU A 162 9.45 17.89 -5.44
CA GLU A 162 8.86 19.21 -5.28
C GLU A 162 7.60 19.33 -6.15
N SER A 163 6.51 19.73 -5.54
CA SER A 163 5.29 20.18 -6.23
C SER A 163 5.13 21.70 -6.06
N ARG A 164 4.27 22.33 -6.86
CA ARG A 164 3.93 23.73 -6.69
C ARG A 164 2.43 23.88 -6.44
N ASP A 165 2.09 24.70 -5.44
CA ASP A 165 0.72 25.07 -5.22
C ASP A 165 0.24 26.11 -6.25
N PRO A 166 -1.08 26.44 -6.29
CA PRO A 166 -1.62 27.48 -7.18
C PRO A 166 -1.05 28.88 -6.96
N LEU A 167 -0.42 29.14 -5.81
CA LEU A 167 0.25 30.39 -5.48
C LEU A 167 1.73 30.39 -5.90
N GLY A 168 2.22 29.29 -6.50
CA GLY A 168 3.60 29.14 -6.94
C GLY A 168 4.59 28.77 -5.84
N GLN A 169 4.12 28.43 -4.64
CA GLN A 169 4.98 27.99 -3.54
C GLN A 169 5.44 26.54 -3.80
N THR A 170 6.72 26.28 -3.57
CA THR A 170 7.28 24.94 -3.67
C THR A 170 6.93 24.14 -2.40
N ILE A 171 6.30 23.00 -2.58
CA ILE A 171 5.92 22.06 -1.53
C ILE A 171 6.72 20.77 -1.72
N PRO A 172 7.73 20.50 -0.89
CA PRO A 172 8.46 19.24 -0.93
C PRO A 172 7.64 18.13 -0.29
N GLY A 173 7.81 16.90 -0.74
CA GLY A 173 7.24 15.72 -0.11
C GLY A 173 6.64 14.70 -1.08
N TRP A 174 5.79 13.84 -0.52
CA TRP A 174 5.10 12.78 -1.26
C TRP A 174 3.76 13.27 -1.81
N THR A 175 3.56 13.12 -3.10
CA THR A 175 2.29 13.41 -3.80
C THR A 175 1.61 12.10 -4.17
N CYS A 176 0.33 11.95 -3.85
CA CYS A 176 -0.49 10.85 -4.36
C CYS A 176 -0.92 11.17 -5.79
N LEU A 177 -0.47 10.37 -6.74
CA LEU A 177 -0.83 10.51 -8.15
C LEU A 177 -2.07 9.70 -8.51
N THR A 178 -2.25 8.54 -7.85
CA THR A 178 -3.33 7.59 -8.08
C THR A 178 -3.73 6.96 -6.77
N TRP A 179 -5.04 6.79 -6.54
CA TRP A 179 -5.56 6.16 -5.33
C TRP A 179 -6.42 4.95 -5.65
N MET A 180 -5.96 3.75 -5.23
CA MET A 180 -6.70 2.48 -5.24
C MET A 180 -7.35 2.13 -6.60
N GLU A 181 -6.73 2.52 -7.72
CA GLU A 181 -7.18 2.12 -9.05
C GLU A 181 -7.00 0.61 -9.28
N ARG A 182 -7.89 0.06 -10.10
CA ARG A 182 -7.84 -1.35 -10.55
C ARG A 182 -7.94 -1.40 -12.08
N PRO A 183 -6.89 -1.01 -12.81
CA PRO A 183 -6.94 -0.94 -14.27
C PRO A 183 -7.17 -2.31 -14.95
N TRP A 184 -6.96 -3.39 -14.22
CA TRP A 184 -7.21 -4.77 -14.65
C TRP A 184 -8.62 -5.29 -14.35
N SER A 185 -9.42 -4.60 -13.53
CA SER A 185 -10.82 -4.97 -13.30
C SER A 185 -11.70 -4.14 -14.23
N ARG A 186 -12.35 -4.81 -15.19
CA ARG A 186 -13.41 -4.14 -15.97
C ARG A 186 -14.56 -3.80 -15.03
N PRO A 187 -15.24 -2.66 -15.26
CA PRO A 187 -16.46 -2.30 -14.53
C PRO A 187 -17.55 -3.36 -14.71
#